data_9d25832c646e84099d2d2c3d1a5a7ba4
#
_entry.id   9d25832c646e84099d2d2c3d1a5a7ba4
#
_cell.length_a   1.000
_cell.length_b   1.000
_cell.length_c   1.000
_cell.angle_alpha   90.00
_cell.angle_beta   90.00
_cell.angle_gamma   90.00
#
_symmetry.space_group_name_H-M   'P 1'
#
loop_
_entity.id
_entity.type
_entity.pdbx_description
1 polymer ?
#
loop_
_entity_poly.entity_id
_entity_poly.type
_entity_poly.pdbx_seq_one_letter_code
_entity_poly.pdbx_strand_id
1 'polypeptide(L)' 'MYYIIVDTIDSRMYYKGAKEFQGREYNSYCYNKDEALRINNKDEAERIAENINGKVKEIKK' A
#
# COMPACT_ATOMS: atom_id res chain seq x y z
N MET A 1 -4.59 -13.47 -7.65
CA MET A 1 -5.18 -12.14 -7.47
C MET A 1 -4.74 -11.54 -6.14
N TYR A 2 -4.38 -10.28 -6.15
CA TYR A 2 -3.98 -9.58 -4.93
C TYR A 2 -4.33 -8.08 -5.07
N TYR A 3 -4.18 -7.35 -3.98
CA TYR A 3 -4.48 -5.93 -3.93
C TYR A 3 -3.23 -5.15 -3.55
N ILE A 4 -3.07 -3.96 -4.11
CA ILE A 4 -2.01 -3.03 -3.73
C ILE A 4 -2.66 -1.69 -3.41
N ILE A 5 -1.92 -0.84 -2.72
CA ILE A 5 -2.43 0.47 -2.35
C ILE A 5 -1.62 1.55 -3.05
N VAL A 6 -2.35 2.44 -3.72
CA VAL A 6 -1.78 3.55 -4.49
C VAL A 6 -2.05 4.85 -3.75
N ASP A 7 -1.08 5.75 -3.74
CA ASP A 7 -1.27 7.06 -3.12
C ASP A 7 -2.29 7.89 -3.92
N THR A 8 -3.13 8.63 -3.20
CA THR A 8 -4.17 9.45 -3.84
C THR A 8 -3.62 10.76 -4.42
N ILE A 9 -2.51 11.24 -3.90
CA ILE A 9 -1.88 12.48 -4.37
C ILE A 9 -1.00 12.21 -5.58
N ASP A 10 -0.21 11.11 -5.52
CA ASP A 10 0.65 10.70 -6.63
C ASP A 10 0.30 9.27 -7.01
N SER A 11 -0.41 9.09 -8.12
CA SER A 11 -0.88 7.78 -8.57
C SER A 11 0.24 6.83 -9.01
N ARG A 12 1.48 7.32 -9.06
CA ARG A 12 2.64 6.49 -9.38
C ARG A 12 3.32 5.95 -8.13
N MET A 13 2.89 6.39 -6.96
CA MET A 13 3.50 5.98 -5.69
C MET A 13 2.66 4.89 -5.05
N TYR A 14 3.31 3.78 -4.67
CA TYR A 14 2.66 2.60 -4.11
C TYR A 14 3.10 2.39 -2.68
N TYR A 15 2.17 1.93 -1.84
CA TYR A 15 2.45 1.60 -0.45
C TYR A 15 3.28 0.32 -0.38
N LYS A 16 4.37 0.36 0.35
CA LYS A 16 5.31 -0.75 0.47
C LYS A 16 5.19 -1.47 1.81
N GLY A 17 4.51 -0.87 2.77
CA GLY A 17 4.34 -1.41 4.11
C GLY A 17 4.83 -0.44 5.17
N ALA A 18 4.58 -0.80 6.44
CA ALA A 18 5.05 -0.01 7.56
C ALA A 18 6.41 -0.52 8.02
N LYS A 19 7.29 0.40 8.39
CA LYS A 19 8.60 0.08 8.94
C LYS A 19 8.77 0.76 10.28
N GLU A 20 9.46 0.09 11.19
CA GLU A 20 9.79 0.64 12.50
C GLU A 20 11.25 1.04 12.54
N PHE A 21 11.50 2.26 13.02
CA PHE A 21 12.85 2.76 13.18
C PHE A 21 12.92 3.62 14.44
N GLN A 22 13.81 3.27 15.36
CA GLN A 22 13.98 3.95 16.65
C GLN A 22 12.67 4.12 17.42
N GLY A 23 11.85 3.05 17.46
CA GLY A 23 10.59 3.05 18.19
C GLY A 23 9.45 3.80 17.52
N ARG A 24 9.66 4.28 16.31
CA ARG A 24 8.62 4.96 15.53
C ARG A 24 8.26 4.14 14.31
N GLU A 25 6.97 4.15 13.97
CA GLU A 25 6.46 3.48 12.80
C GLU A 25 6.32 4.46 11.64
N TYR A 26 6.86 4.09 10.49
CA TYR A 26 6.81 4.91 9.28
C TYR A 26 6.17 4.12 8.15
N ASN A 27 5.33 4.80 7.36
CA ASN A 27 4.82 4.22 6.14
C ASN A 27 5.88 4.33 5.04
N SER A 28 6.09 3.23 4.33
CA SER A 28 7.08 3.15 3.26
C SER A 28 6.38 3.13 1.91
N TYR A 29 6.94 3.82 0.93
CA TYR A 29 6.37 3.93 -0.42
C TYR A 29 7.43 3.67 -1.47
N CYS A 30 7.00 3.28 -2.67
CA CYS A 30 7.89 3.06 -3.80
C CYS A 30 7.21 3.48 -5.10
N TYR A 31 7.99 3.62 -6.17
CA TYR A 31 7.46 3.94 -7.49
C TYR A 31 7.39 2.72 -8.41
N ASN A 32 7.78 1.56 -7.89
CA ASN A 32 7.76 0.32 -8.65
C ASN A 32 6.59 -0.54 -8.18
N LYS A 33 5.63 -0.80 -9.06
CA LYS A 33 4.46 -1.61 -8.77
C LYS A 33 4.82 -3.01 -8.28
N ASP A 34 5.91 -3.58 -8.79
CA ASP A 34 6.33 -4.92 -8.41
C ASP A 34 6.87 -5.00 -6.98
N GLU A 35 7.26 -3.87 -6.41
CA GLU A 35 7.75 -3.79 -5.04
C GLU A 35 6.66 -3.39 -4.05
N ALA A 36 5.44 -3.11 -4.52
CA ALA A 36 4.32 -2.74 -3.66
C ALA A 36 3.92 -3.91 -2.75
N LEU A 37 3.44 -3.58 -1.57
CA LEU A 37 2.93 -4.58 -0.64
C LEU A 37 1.73 -5.30 -1.26
N ARG A 38 1.78 -6.63 -1.30
CA ARG A 38 0.70 -7.44 -1.84
C ARG A 38 -0.21 -7.90 -0.71
N ILE A 39 -1.48 -7.58 -0.84
CA ILE A 39 -2.49 -7.90 0.17
C ILE A 39 -3.50 -8.84 -0.46
N ASN A 40 -3.75 -9.98 0.16
CA ASN A 40 -4.64 -10.99 -0.40
C ASN A 40 -6.10 -10.79 -0.01
N ASN A 41 -6.38 -9.95 0.97
CA ASN A 41 -7.72 -9.71 1.48
C ASN A 41 -8.15 -8.28 1.17
N LYS A 42 -9.28 -8.14 0.47
CA LYS A 42 -9.79 -6.84 0.06
C LYS A 42 -10.14 -5.94 1.26
N ASP A 43 -10.78 -6.52 2.28
CA ASP A 43 -11.16 -5.75 3.47
C ASP A 43 -9.95 -5.21 4.21
N GLU A 44 -8.89 -6.02 4.28
CA GLU A 44 -7.63 -5.59 4.88
C GLU A 44 -6.98 -4.48 4.07
N ALA A 45 -7.00 -4.61 2.74
CA ALA A 45 -6.45 -3.59 1.85
C ALA A 45 -7.19 -2.27 2.02
N GLU A 46 -8.52 -2.32 2.10
CA GLU A 46 -9.33 -1.12 2.28
C GLU A 46 -9.06 -0.45 3.64
N ARG A 47 -8.86 -1.24 4.68
CA ARG A 47 -8.54 -0.73 6.01
C ARG A 47 -7.20 -0.01 6.03
N ILE A 48 -6.20 -0.61 5.43
CA ILE A 48 -4.86 0.00 5.33
C ILE A 48 -4.92 1.29 4.49
N ALA A 49 -5.61 1.22 3.35
CA ALA A 49 -5.76 2.38 2.46
C ALA A 49 -6.43 3.55 3.18
N GLU A 50 -7.46 3.27 3.98
CA GLU A 50 -8.13 4.31 4.74
C GLU A 50 -7.20 4.98 5.75
N ASN A 51 -6.36 4.20 6.42
CA ASN A 51 -5.42 4.72 7.41
C ASN A 51 -4.34 5.63 6.81
N ILE A 52 -3.96 5.40 5.56
CA ILE A 52 -2.89 6.17 4.91
C ILE A 52 -3.40 7.08 3.80
N ASN A 53 -4.72 7.23 3.68
CA ASN A 53 -5.37 7.99 2.62
C ASN A 53 -4.95 7.52 1.23
N GLY A 54 -4.88 6.20 1.08
CA GLY A 54 -4.54 5.56 -0.18
C GLY A 54 -5.77 5.04 -0.90
N LYS A 55 -5.54 4.42 -2.04
CA LYS A 55 -6.58 3.85 -2.88
C LYS A 55 -6.24 2.40 -3.21
N VAL A 56 -7.20 1.51 -3.07
CA VAL A 56 -6.98 0.08 -3.35
C VAL A 56 -7.04 -0.16 -4.85
N LYS A 57 -6.08 -0.93 -5.36
CA LYS A 57 -6.04 -1.37 -6.74
C LYS A 57 -5.98 -2.89 -6.79
N GLU A 58 -6.92 -3.51 -7.51
CA GLU A 58 -6.94 -4.95 -7.68
C GLU A 58 -6.02 -5.37 -8.82
N ILE A 59 -5.17 -6.36 -8.57
CA ILE A 59 -4.27 -6.92 -9.58
C ILE A 59 -4.72 -8.33 -9.88
N LYS A 60 -5.17 -8.54 -11.08
CA LYS A 60 -5.63 -9.86 -11.55
C LYS A 60 -4.49 -10.58 -12.23
N LYS A 61 -3.98 -11.60 -11.59
CA LYS A 61 -2.92 -12.44 -12.14
C LYS A 61 -3.12 -13.86 -11.73
#